data_028a4d8a0c97dd4174bf53ea657b6e3b
#
_entry.id   028a4d8a0c97dd4174bf53ea657b6e3b
#
_cell.length_a   1.000
_cell.length_b   1.000
_cell.length_c   1.000
_cell.angle_alpha   90.00
_cell.angle_beta   90.00
_cell.angle_gamma   90.00
#
_symmetry.space_group_name_H-M   'P 1'
#
loop_
_entity.id
_entity.type
_entity.pdbx_description
1 polymer ?
#
loop_
_entity_poly.entity_id
_entity_poly.type
_entity_poly.pdbx_seq_one_letter_code
_entity_poly.pdbx_strand_id
1 'polypeptide(L)'
;MFRMQGDSLTQAPDISATLYDYAGAIHIHSTLSDGSGTVPEIVRDAQSADLDFIMLTDHEHLQARDLGYEGWHDDLLCLVGEEVTPRFHNHYLAFDIDAPVKGRGNWRQPQRFIDQVQAQDGIGFIAHPIGEDYPTRAMACPWLDWNVTGFTGIELWSYMHDWVRNVRWKNVAAAIAAPGPAPPANAAN
;
A
#
# COMPACT_ATOMS: atom_id res chain seq x y z
N MET A 1 -37.89 25.70 35.41
CA MET A 1 -36.56 25.29 35.90
C MET A 1 -36.36 23.83 35.50
N PHE A 2 -35.89 23.59 34.28
CA PHE A 2 -35.65 22.21 33.78
C PHE A 2 -34.26 21.77 34.18
N ARG A 3 -34.21 20.71 34.95
CA ARG A 3 -32.99 20.05 35.38
C ARG A 3 -32.64 19.02 34.30
N MET A 4 -31.61 19.27 33.50
CA MET A 4 -31.03 18.26 32.61
C MET A 4 -30.33 17.20 33.48
N GLN A 5 -30.86 15.97 33.48
CA GLN A 5 -30.15 14.83 33.99
C GLN A 5 -28.97 14.56 33.07
N GLY A 6 -27.76 14.63 33.62
CA GLY A 6 -26.56 14.27 32.87
C GLY A 6 -26.59 12.77 32.60
N ASP A 7 -26.66 12.41 31.34
CA ASP A 7 -26.40 11.05 30.89
C ASP A 7 -24.96 10.70 31.27
N SER A 8 -24.83 9.65 32.05
CA SER A 8 -23.54 9.02 32.34
C SER A 8 -22.86 8.71 31.02
N LEU A 9 -21.76 9.40 30.74
CA LEU A 9 -20.86 9.02 29.67
C LEU A 9 -20.46 7.57 29.94
N THR A 10 -21.00 6.65 29.17
CA THR A 10 -20.56 5.24 29.21
C THR A 10 -19.07 5.26 28.90
N GLN A 11 -18.26 4.82 29.83
CA GLN A 11 -16.83 4.68 29.69
C GLN A 11 -16.59 3.79 28.47
N ALA A 12 -15.79 4.28 27.52
CA ALA A 12 -15.43 3.48 26.36
C ALA A 12 -14.83 2.15 26.83
N PRO A 13 -15.16 1.03 26.19
CA PRO A 13 -14.61 -0.27 26.58
C PRO A 13 -13.08 -0.20 26.58
N ASP A 14 -12.46 -0.75 27.61
CA ASP A 14 -11.01 -0.91 27.64
C ASP A 14 -10.61 -1.99 26.64
N ILE A 15 -10.17 -1.57 25.45
CA ILE A 15 -9.71 -2.46 24.37
C ILE A 15 -8.21 -2.77 24.47
N SER A 16 -7.50 -2.17 25.41
CA SER A 16 -6.04 -2.31 25.53
C SER A 16 -5.59 -3.75 25.83
N ALA A 17 -6.43 -4.53 26.49
CA ALA A 17 -6.13 -5.93 26.85
C ALA A 17 -6.31 -6.94 25.70
N THR A 18 -6.82 -6.50 24.53
CA THR A 18 -7.14 -7.37 23.38
C THR A 18 -6.44 -6.93 22.08
N LEU A 19 -5.61 -5.89 22.13
CA LEU A 19 -4.86 -5.42 20.97
C LEU A 19 -3.50 -6.14 20.91
N TYR A 20 -3.14 -6.54 19.70
CA TYR A 20 -1.86 -7.14 19.38
C TYR A 20 -1.18 -6.25 18.34
N ASP A 21 0.14 -6.09 18.46
CA ASP A 21 0.96 -5.41 17.47
C ASP A 21 1.38 -6.41 16.39
N TYR A 22 1.17 -6.04 15.12
CA TYR A 22 1.63 -6.80 13.97
C TYR A 22 2.54 -5.91 13.11
N ALA A 23 3.73 -6.40 12.81
CA ALA A 23 4.66 -5.75 11.91
C ALA A 23 4.39 -6.19 10.48
N GLY A 24 4.18 -5.26 9.56
CA GLY A 24 3.93 -5.59 8.17
C GLY A 24 4.43 -4.56 7.19
N ALA A 25 4.56 -4.97 5.94
CA ALA A 25 4.85 -4.09 4.82
C ALA A 25 3.72 -4.16 3.81
N ILE A 26 3.20 -3.00 3.45
CA ILE A 26 2.13 -2.84 2.46
C ILE A 26 2.68 -2.07 1.26
N HIS A 27 2.02 -2.15 0.12
CA HIS A 27 2.39 -1.48 -1.12
C HIS A 27 3.75 -1.97 -1.65
N ILE A 28 3.77 -3.27 -2.03
CA ILE A 28 4.97 -3.96 -2.50
C ILE A 28 4.75 -4.39 -3.94
N HIS A 29 5.72 -4.09 -4.81
CA HIS A 29 5.74 -4.53 -6.20
C HIS A 29 6.75 -5.65 -6.40
N SER A 30 6.35 -6.67 -7.15
CA SER A 30 7.21 -7.78 -7.55
C SER A 30 7.65 -7.65 -9.02
N THR A 31 8.44 -8.62 -9.49
CA THR A 31 8.78 -8.74 -10.93
C THR A 31 7.59 -9.10 -11.81
N LEU A 32 6.40 -9.31 -11.23
CA LEU A 32 5.16 -9.46 -12.01
C LEU A 32 4.67 -8.12 -12.57
N SER A 33 5.10 -6.99 -11.96
CA SER A 33 4.91 -5.64 -12.51
C SER A 33 6.24 -4.92 -12.72
N ASP A 34 6.63 -4.01 -11.87
CA ASP A 34 7.81 -3.17 -12.01
C ASP A 34 8.78 -3.23 -10.82
N GLY A 35 8.51 -4.10 -9.85
CA GLY A 35 9.42 -4.39 -8.75
C GLY A 35 10.64 -5.20 -9.20
N SER A 36 11.69 -5.22 -8.39
CA SER A 36 12.95 -5.90 -8.69
C SER A 36 13.07 -7.31 -8.12
N GLY A 37 12.28 -7.65 -7.09
CA GLY A 37 12.27 -8.96 -6.44
C GLY A 37 11.16 -9.86 -6.96
N THR A 38 11.43 -11.16 -7.10
CA THR A 38 10.37 -12.15 -7.30
C THR A 38 9.55 -12.33 -6.01
N VAL A 39 8.30 -12.80 -6.11
CA VAL A 39 7.48 -13.04 -4.92
C VAL A 39 8.15 -13.95 -3.89
N PRO A 40 8.79 -15.08 -4.27
CA PRO A 40 9.55 -15.91 -3.32
C PRO A 40 10.73 -15.19 -2.64
N GLU A 41 11.39 -14.26 -3.34
CA GLU A 41 12.45 -13.44 -2.74
C GLU A 41 11.88 -12.44 -1.73
N ILE A 42 10.79 -11.77 -2.07
CA ILE A 42 10.08 -10.84 -1.19
C ILE A 42 9.60 -11.56 0.09
N VAL A 43 9.00 -12.74 -0.05
CA VAL A 43 8.56 -13.57 1.10
C VAL A 43 9.74 -13.90 2.00
N ARG A 44 10.85 -14.40 1.46
CA ARG A 44 12.04 -14.74 2.24
C ARG A 44 12.64 -13.52 2.95
N ASP A 45 12.69 -12.38 2.27
CA ASP A 45 13.24 -11.15 2.83
C ASP A 45 12.35 -10.61 3.95
N ALA A 46 11.02 -10.71 3.79
CA ALA A 46 10.03 -10.34 4.82
C ALA A 46 10.15 -11.24 6.08
N GLN A 47 10.30 -12.55 5.89
CA GLN A 47 10.56 -13.50 6.98
C GLN A 47 11.88 -13.17 7.70
N SER A 48 12.92 -12.83 6.94
CA SER A 48 14.23 -12.44 7.52
C SER A 48 14.18 -11.11 8.29
N ALA A 49 13.17 -10.28 8.02
CA ALA A 49 12.92 -9.02 8.71
C ALA A 49 11.92 -9.16 9.88
N ASP A 50 11.53 -10.38 10.26
CA ASP A 50 10.55 -10.69 11.31
C ASP A 50 9.21 -9.97 11.10
N LEU A 51 8.73 -9.87 9.85
CA LEU A 51 7.40 -9.34 9.55
C LEU A 51 6.33 -10.42 9.78
N ASP A 52 5.17 -9.99 10.31
CA ASP A 52 4.00 -10.84 10.48
C ASP A 52 3.19 -10.97 9.18
N PHE A 53 3.19 -9.92 8.36
CA PHE A 53 2.48 -9.92 7.07
C PHE A 53 3.12 -9.03 6.01
N ILE A 54 2.81 -9.35 4.75
CA ILE A 54 3.08 -8.49 3.59
C ILE A 54 1.82 -8.36 2.73
N MET A 55 1.70 -7.24 2.01
CA MET A 55 0.63 -7.00 1.06
C MET A 55 1.24 -6.64 -0.30
N LEU A 56 1.17 -7.58 -1.25
CA LEU A 56 1.61 -7.37 -2.63
C LEU A 56 0.56 -6.55 -3.38
N THR A 57 1.02 -5.58 -4.16
CA THR A 57 0.17 -4.64 -4.89
C THR A 57 0.69 -4.38 -6.30
N ASP A 58 1.03 -5.44 -7.02
CA ASP A 58 1.46 -5.33 -8.42
C ASP A 58 0.43 -4.57 -9.27
N HIS A 59 0.88 -3.82 -10.27
CA HIS A 59 0.03 -2.91 -11.04
C HIS A 59 -1.06 -3.62 -11.84
N GLU A 60 -2.32 -3.25 -11.61
CA GLU A 60 -3.50 -3.57 -12.43
C GLU A 60 -3.79 -5.07 -12.61
N HIS A 61 -3.31 -5.96 -11.73
CA HIS A 61 -3.59 -7.39 -11.79
C HIS A 61 -3.39 -8.10 -10.45
N LEU A 62 -3.99 -9.27 -10.31
CA LEU A 62 -3.88 -10.17 -9.15
C LEU A 62 -3.05 -11.43 -9.47
N GLN A 63 -2.07 -11.34 -10.38
CA GLN A 63 -1.35 -12.50 -10.88
C GLN A 63 -0.60 -13.28 -9.78
N ALA A 64 -0.10 -12.60 -8.74
CA ALA A 64 0.52 -13.29 -7.62
C ALA A 64 -0.45 -14.25 -6.92
N ARG A 65 -1.74 -13.89 -6.81
CA ARG A 65 -2.79 -14.76 -6.29
C ARG A 65 -3.06 -15.95 -7.21
N ASP A 66 -3.17 -15.70 -8.52
CA ASP A 66 -3.41 -16.75 -9.51
C ASP A 66 -2.28 -17.78 -9.55
N LEU A 67 -1.05 -17.37 -9.19
CA LEU A 67 0.12 -18.23 -9.04
C LEU A 67 0.20 -18.94 -7.69
N GLY A 68 -0.74 -18.68 -6.77
CA GLY A 68 -0.83 -19.37 -5.48
C GLY A 68 0.06 -18.81 -4.39
N TYR A 69 0.48 -17.54 -4.49
CA TYR A 69 1.32 -16.90 -3.47
C TYR A 69 0.54 -16.27 -2.31
N GLU A 70 -0.79 -16.15 -2.43
CA GLU A 70 -1.61 -15.66 -1.33
C GLU A 70 -1.77 -16.72 -0.25
N GLY A 71 -1.61 -16.31 1.01
CA GLY A 71 -1.79 -17.18 2.18
C GLY A 71 -0.59 -17.19 3.12
N TRP A 72 -0.53 -18.20 3.97
CA TRP A 72 0.53 -18.36 4.94
C TRP A 72 1.79 -19.00 4.33
N HIS A 73 2.92 -18.38 4.57
CA HIS A 73 4.26 -18.86 4.29
C HIS A 73 5.00 -19.02 5.62
N ASP A 74 4.90 -20.18 6.23
CA ASP A 74 5.26 -20.42 7.63
C ASP A 74 4.55 -19.43 8.56
N ASP A 75 5.26 -18.52 9.23
CA ASP A 75 4.69 -17.54 10.15
C ASP A 75 4.37 -16.19 9.49
N LEU A 76 4.63 -16.02 8.18
CA LEU A 76 4.34 -14.82 7.41
C LEU A 76 3.02 -14.94 6.64
N LEU A 77 2.11 -13.99 6.82
CA LEU A 77 0.91 -13.89 5.98
C LEU A 77 1.19 -13.03 4.74
N CYS A 78 1.03 -13.62 3.56
CA CYS A 78 1.09 -12.89 2.28
C CYS A 78 -0.34 -12.63 1.78
N LEU A 79 -0.71 -11.37 1.67
CA LEU A 79 -1.95 -10.91 1.07
C LEU A 79 -1.68 -10.35 -0.32
N VAL A 80 -2.60 -10.58 -1.25
CA VAL A 80 -2.47 -10.09 -2.63
C VAL A 80 -3.61 -9.14 -2.95
N GLY A 81 -3.25 -7.91 -3.24
CA GLY A 81 -4.09 -6.89 -3.82
C GLY A 81 -3.49 -6.39 -5.12
N GLU A 82 -3.89 -5.19 -5.51
CA GLU A 82 -3.30 -4.50 -6.66
C GLU A 82 -3.16 -3.01 -6.39
N GLU A 83 -2.24 -2.36 -7.08
CA GLU A 83 -2.26 -0.93 -7.24
C GLU A 83 -2.97 -0.58 -8.55
N VAL A 84 -4.17 -0.03 -8.42
CA VAL A 84 -4.92 0.56 -9.54
C VAL A 84 -4.18 1.80 -9.99
N THR A 85 -3.60 1.78 -11.19
CA THR A 85 -2.64 2.76 -11.68
C THR A 85 -3.15 3.49 -12.91
N PRO A 86 -4.07 4.45 -12.76
CA PRO A 86 -4.41 5.33 -13.86
C PRO A 86 -3.20 6.23 -14.19
N ARG A 87 -3.02 6.50 -15.48
CA ARG A 87 -1.83 7.20 -15.96
C ARG A 87 -1.64 8.54 -15.26
N PHE A 88 -0.51 8.74 -14.56
CA PHE A 88 0.00 9.98 -13.96
C PHE A 88 -0.54 10.40 -12.58
N HIS A 89 -1.73 9.99 -12.14
CA HIS A 89 -2.36 10.51 -10.92
C HIS A 89 -3.36 9.53 -10.35
N ASN A 90 -3.72 9.72 -9.06
CA ASN A 90 -4.82 9.04 -8.40
C ASN A 90 -4.65 7.53 -8.33
N HIS A 91 -3.47 7.07 -7.90
CA HIS A 91 -3.23 5.65 -7.65
C HIS A 91 -4.01 5.18 -6.41
N TYR A 92 -4.42 3.93 -6.43
CA TYR A 92 -5.28 3.38 -5.39
C TYR A 92 -4.93 1.93 -5.09
N LEU A 93 -4.68 1.61 -3.83
CA LEU A 93 -4.44 0.25 -3.39
C LEU A 93 -5.78 -0.43 -3.15
N ALA A 94 -5.98 -1.60 -3.72
CA ALA A 94 -7.20 -2.39 -3.60
C ALA A 94 -6.87 -3.79 -3.08
N PHE A 95 -7.58 -4.21 -2.04
CA PHE A 95 -7.42 -5.50 -1.38
C PHE A 95 -8.78 -6.16 -1.18
N ASP A 96 -8.77 -7.49 -0.96
CA ASP A 96 -9.96 -8.30 -0.75
C ASP A 96 -10.96 -8.14 -1.91
N ILE A 97 -10.44 -8.17 -3.13
CA ILE A 97 -11.21 -8.06 -4.37
C ILE A 97 -11.12 -9.37 -5.16
N ASP A 98 -12.23 -9.79 -5.77
CA ASP A 98 -12.30 -11.02 -6.56
C ASP A 98 -11.64 -10.88 -7.94
N ALA A 99 -11.71 -9.70 -8.51
CA ALA A 99 -11.23 -9.41 -9.86
C ALA A 99 -10.50 -8.05 -9.92
N PRO A 100 -9.48 -7.92 -10.80
CA PRO A 100 -8.76 -6.67 -10.95
C PRO A 100 -9.67 -5.50 -11.33
N VAL A 101 -9.41 -4.37 -10.72
CA VAL A 101 -10.10 -3.10 -10.97
C VAL A 101 -9.39 -2.35 -12.09
N LYS A 102 -10.14 -1.81 -13.03
CA LYS A 102 -9.59 -1.16 -14.21
C LYS A 102 -9.44 0.36 -14.01
N GLY A 103 -8.25 0.77 -13.64
CA GLY A 103 -7.88 2.18 -13.49
C GLY A 103 -7.55 2.89 -14.81
N ARG A 104 -7.01 2.16 -15.79
CA ARG A 104 -6.60 2.74 -17.09
C ARG A 104 -7.71 3.49 -17.79
N GLY A 105 -7.45 4.75 -18.14
CA GLY A 105 -8.43 5.63 -18.78
C GLY A 105 -9.33 6.39 -17.79
N ASN A 106 -9.33 6.05 -16.52
CA ASN A 106 -10.20 6.65 -15.49
C ASN A 106 -9.48 7.66 -14.57
N TRP A 107 -8.29 8.11 -14.92
CA TRP A 107 -7.49 8.99 -14.06
C TRP A 107 -8.19 10.30 -13.64
N ARG A 108 -9.17 10.76 -14.43
CA ARG A 108 -10.00 11.93 -14.12
C ARG A 108 -11.25 11.61 -13.33
N GLN A 109 -11.52 10.35 -13.06
CA GLN A 109 -12.73 9.88 -12.41
C GLN A 109 -12.38 8.76 -11.41
N PRO A 110 -11.57 9.07 -10.37
CA PRO A 110 -11.12 8.06 -9.42
C PRO A 110 -12.27 7.41 -8.65
N GLN A 111 -13.41 8.07 -8.51
CA GLN A 111 -14.59 7.46 -7.92
C GLN A 111 -14.98 6.14 -8.59
N ARG A 112 -14.77 6.01 -9.90
CA ARG A 112 -15.15 4.78 -10.63
C ARG A 112 -14.41 3.53 -10.18
N PHE A 113 -13.12 3.62 -9.87
CA PHE A 113 -12.42 2.45 -9.39
C PHE A 113 -12.63 2.24 -7.88
N ILE A 114 -12.88 3.29 -7.12
CA ILE A 114 -13.33 3.14 -5.73
C ILE A 114 -14.66 2.39 -5.69
N ASP A 115 -15.62 2.77 -6.53
CA ASP A 115 -16.93 2.09 -6.64
C ASP A 115 -16.77 0.61 -7.07
N GLN A 116 -15.80 0.29 -7.93
CA GLN A 116 -15.54 -1.10 -8.34
C GLN A 116 -14.96 -1.95 -7.19
N VAL A 117 -14.11 -1.37 -6.33
CA VAL A 117 -13.61 -2.04 -5.13
C VAL A 117 -14.75 -2.27 -4.15
N GLN A 118 -15.57 -1.25 -3.90
CA GLN A 118 -16.73 -1.37 -3.02
C GLN A 118 -17.77 -2.38 -3.53
N ALA A 119 -17.97 -2.46 -4.85
CA ALA A 119 -18.91 -3.41 -5.45
C ALA A 119 -18.47 -4.88 -5.28
N GLN A 120 -17.22 -5.10 -4.86
CA GLN A 120 -16.65 -6.41 -4.52
C GLN A 120 -16.51 -6.60 -3.01
N ASP A 121 -17.10 -5.72 -2.19
CA ASP A 121 -16.92 -5.66 -0.74
C ASP A 121 -15.44 -5.51 -0.30
N GLY A 122 -14.58 -5.08 -1.22
CA GLY A 122 -13.15 -4.89 -1.01
C GLY A 122 -12.82 -3.64 -0.19
N ILE A 123 -11.59 -3.56 0.27
CA ILE A 123 -11.05 -2.40 0.98
C ILE A 123 -10.02 -1.68 0.11
N GLY A 124 -9.96 -0.35 0.22
CA GLY A 124 -9.05 0.39 -0.62
C GLY A 124 -8.52 1.67 0.00
N PHE A 125 -7.28 2.00 -0.38
CA PHE A 125 -6.53 3.12 0.18
C PHE A 125 -6.02 4.02 -0.94
N ILE A 126 -6.14 5.33 -0.72
CA ILE A 126 -5.49 6.33 -1.58
C ILE A 126 -3.97 6.17 -1.42
N ALA A 127 -3.28 5.85 -2.52
CA ALA A 127 -1.84 5.61 -2.51
C ALA A 127 -1.06 6.93 -2.58
N HIS A 128 0.02 7.02 -1.82
CA HIS A 128 0.99 8.13 -1.81
C HIS A 128 0.42 9.50 -2.27
N PRO A 129 -0.59 10.05 -1.59
CA PRO A 129 -1.37 11.19 -2.09
C PRO A 129 -0.57 12.49 -2.23
N ILE A 130 0.55 12.61 -1.53
CA ILE A 130 1.37 13.82 -1.48
C ILE A 130 2.59 13.67 -2.38
N GLY A 131 2.67 14.49 -3.44
CA GLY A 131 3.76 14.43 -4.40
C GLY A 131 4.33 15.80 -4.78
N GLU A 132 4.46 16.72 -3.81
CA GLU A 132 4.79 18.12 -4.12
C GLU A 132 6.26 18.36 -4.49
N ASP A 133 7.20 17.60 -3.95
CA ASP A 133 8.65 17.88 -4.03
C ASP A 133 9.42 16.94 -5.01
N TYR A 134 8.73 16.34 -5.96
CA TYR A 134 9.38 15.43 -6.90
C TYR A 134 10.06 16.15 -8.07
N PRO A 135 11.20 15.61 -8.55
CA PRO A 135 11.88 16.14 -9.72
C PRO A 135 11.01 16.23 -10.97
N THR A 136 10.06 15.33 -11.12
CA THR A 136 9.00 15.44 -12.13
C THR A 136 7.64 15.08 -11.52
N ARG A 137 6.62 15.83 -11.92
CA ARG A 137 5.25 15.57 -11.48
C ARG A 137 4.74 14.18 -11.91
N ALA A 138 5.31 13.63 -12.99
CA ALA A 138 4.98 12.30 -13.48
C ALA A 138 5.49 11.16 -12.57
N MET A 139 6.52 11.41 -11.76
CA MET A 139 7.04 10.44 -10.79
C MET A 139 6.31 10.50 -9.44
N ALA A 140 5.61 11.60 -9.18
CA ALA A 140 4.94 11.82 -7.89
C ALA A 140 3.58 11.13 -7.81
N CYS A 141 2.93 10.91 -8.93
CA CYS A 141 1.58 10.33 -9.04
C CYS A 141 0.60 10.81 -7.96
N PRO A 142 0.51 12.14 -7.69
CA PRO A 142 -0.26 12.65 -6.57
C PRO A 142 -1.75 12.36 -6.71
N TRP A 143 -2.44 12.30 -5.59
CA TRP A 143 -3.90 12.28 -5.61
C TRP A 143 -4.45 13.68 -5.84
N LEU A 144 -5.30 13.85 -6.85
CA LEU A 144 -5.78 15.17 -7.28
C LEU A 144 -7.27 15.41 -7.00
N ASP A 145 -8.07 14.36 -6.95
CA ASP A 145 -9.54 14.50 -6.75
C ASP A 145 -9.94 14.08 -5.34
N TRP A 146 -10.07 15.05 -4.46
CA TRP A 146 -10.47 14.88 -3.08
C TRP A 146 -12.00 14.86 -2.86
N ASN A 147 -12.78 14.97 -3.94
CA ASN A 147 -14.25 14.89 -3.87
C ASN A 147 -14.75 13.43 -3.98
N VAL A 148 -13.90 12.48 -3.70
CA VAL A 148 -14.25 11.05 -3.69
C VAL A 148 -14.70 10.58 -2.31
N THR A 149 -15.48 9.51 -2.29
CA THR A 149 -16.00 8.88 -1.07
C THR A 149 -15.88 7.36 -1.15
N GLY A 150 -15.96 6.68 0.00
CA GLY A 150 -15.99 5.22 0.04
C GLY A 150 -14.62 4.53 0.04
N PHE A 151 -13.52 5.27 0.08
CA PHE A 151 -12.23 4.68 0.37
C PHE A 151 -12.08 4.35 1.87
N THR A 152 -11.32 3.31 2.17
CA THR A 152 -11.11 2.84 3.56
C THR A 152 -10.12 3.73 4.31
N GLY A 153 -9.09 4.22 3.62
CA GLY A 153 -8.04 5.02 4.24
C GLY A 153 -7.08 5.64 3.23
N ILE A 154 -5.97 6.12 3.75
CA ILE A 154 -4.93 6.84 2.99
C ILE A 154 -3.58 6.27 3.39
N GLU A 155 -2.71 6.00 2.40
CA GLU A 155 -1.29 5.73 2.64
C GLU A 155 -0.60 7.03 3.07
N LEU A 156 -0.21 7.10 4.33
CA LEU A 156 0.39 8.32 4.89
C LEU A 156 1.87 8.45 4.56
N TRP A 157 2.55 7.32 4.36
CA TRP A 157 3.98 7.28 4.13
C TRP A 157 4.33 6.17 3.15
N SER A 158 5.10 6.49 2.12
CA SER A 158 5.63 5.55 1.14
C SER A 158 7.15 5.69 1.09
N TYR A 159 7.86 4.59 1.37
CA TYR A 159 9.32 4.56 1.36
C TYR A 159 9.90 4.96 0.00
N MET A 160 9.34 4.45 -1.09
CA MET A 160 9.79 4.77 -2.45
C MET A 160 9.65 6.26 -2.73
N HIS A 161 8.56 6.86 -2.28
CA HIS A 161 8.31 8.29 -2.44
C HIS A 161 9.31 9.12 -1.65
N ASP A 162 9.60 8.78 -0.41
CA ASP A 162 10.62 9.47 0.38
C ASP A 162 12.03 9.29 -0.19
N TRP A 163 12.36 8.11 -0.72
CA TRP A 163 13.63 7.86 -1.36
C TRP A 163 13.79 8.73 -2.62
N VAL A 164 12.80 8.75 -3.53
CA VAL A 164 12.82 9.57 -4.76
C VAL A 164 12.91 11.06 -4.43
N ARG A 165 12.21 11.53 -3.40
CA ARG A 165 12.27 12.93 -2.94
C ARG A 165 13.68 13.36 -2.54
N ASN A 166 14.47 12.46 -1.96
CA ASN A 166 15.84 12.75 -1.52
C ASN A 166 16.87 12.61 -2.65
N VAL A 167 16.49 12.03 -3.80
CA VAL A 167 17.38 11.91 -4.96
C VAL A 167 17.44 13.23 -5.71
N ARG A 168 18.59 13.92 -5.64
CA ARG A 168 18.83 15.13 -6.44
C ARG A 168 19.18 14.75 -7.89
N TRP A 169 18.69 15.50 -8.86
CA TRP A 169 18.92 15.27 -10.30
C TRP A 169 20.35 14.95 -10.67
N LYS A 170 21.32 15.64 -10.07
CA LYS A 170 22.75 15.39 -10.29
C LYS A 170 23.24 14.02 -9.80
N ASN A 171 22.44 13.33 -9.00
CA ASN A 171 22.77 12.02 -8.42
C ASN A 171 21.84 10.89 -8.93
N VAL A 172 20.90 11.19 -9.83
CA VAL A 172 19.91 10.20 -10.30
C VAL A 172 20.60 8.98 -10.91
N ALA A 173 21.61 9.19 -11.78
CA ALA A 173 22.34 8.07 -12.36
C ALA A 173 23.09 7.22 -11.33
N ALA A 174 23.64 7.85 -10.29
CA ALA A 174 24.30 7.15 -9.20
C ALA A 174 23.30 6.42 -8.29
N ALA A 175 22.12 7.00 -8.07
CA ALA A 175 21.07 6.39 -7.26
C ALA A 175 20.42 5.16 -7.95
N ILE A 176 20.27 5.21 -9.28
CA ILE A 176 19.80 4.06 -10.07
C ILE A 176 20.84 2.93 -10.11
N ALA A 177 22.12 3.28 -10.08
CA ALA A 177 23.23 2.32 -10.09
C ALA A 177 23.62 1.82 -8.69
N ALA A 178 23.12 2.43 -7.63
CA ALA A 178 23.41 1.99 -6.27
C ALA A 178 22.69 0.66 -6.00
N PRO A 179 23.38 -0.36 -5.48
CA PRO A 179 22.70 -1.52 -4.94
C PRO A 179 21.74 -1.06 -3.84
N GLY A 180 20.57 -1.67 -3.76
CA GLY A 180 19.62 -1.42 -2.67
C GLY A 180 20.30 -1.49 -1.31
N PRO A 181 19.70 -0.94 -0.25
CA PRO A 181 20.28 -0.99 1.09
C PRO A 181 20.65 -2.43 1.42
N ALA A 182 21.89 -2.62 1.89
CA ALA A 182 22.33 -3.93 2.33
C ALA A 182 21.39 -4.42 3.45
N PRO A 183 21.04 -5.70 3.48
CA PRO A 183 20.25 -6.27 4.56
C PRO A 183 20.95 -5.97 5.90
N PRO A 184 20.19 -5.79 6.99
CA PRO A 184 20.77 -5.48 8.30
C PRO A 184 21.77 -6.56 8.70
N ALA A 185 22.90 -6.14 9.24
CA ALA A 185 24.08 -6.97 9.54
C ALA A 185 23.88 -8.05 10.63
N ASN A 186 22.64 -8.33 11.07
CA ASN A 186 22.29 -9.24 12.17
C ASN A 186 21.63 -10.55 11.75
N ALA A 187 21.77 -10.98 10.49
CA ALA A 187 21.26 -12.28 10.03
C ALA A 187 22.32 -13.42 10.12
N ALA A 188 23.24 -13.34 11.11
CA ALA A 188 24.17 -14.41 11.38
C ALA A 188 24.35 -14.55 12.90
N ASN A 189 23.47 -15.32 13.53
CA ASN A 189 23.74 -16.19 14.68
C ASN A 189 22.59 -17.18 14.88
#